data_4c3037ba9ee918acaac0e956b496ea9a
#
_entry.id   4c3037ba9ee918acaac0e956b496ea9a
#
_cell.length_a   1.000
_cell.length_b   1.000
_cell.length_c   1.000
_cell.angle_alpha   90.00
_cell.angle_beta   90.00
_cell.angle_gamma   90.00
#
_symmetry.space_group_name_H-M   'P 1'
#
loop_
_entity.id
_entity.type
_entity.pdbx_description
1 polymer ?
#
loop_
_entity_poly.entity_id
_entity_poly.type
_entity_poly.pdbx_seq_one_letter_code
_entity_poly.pdbx_strand_id
1 'polypeptide(L)'
;MRAAPIPRLTKMSQPAWLFLAGLILMSPAVAVAGPAEEANAVVERFSAAYTSNDPEAVVRLYAPDGILLGTVSPVISIGTEAIRKYFSMLKDSGNKNVIQERHTIVLCDNAVLVTGFYEFTRMKDGKPMPGPSRFTMLITKSGGEWRIAHHHSSPHVQPKN
;
A
#
# COMPACT_ATOMS: atom_id res chain seq x y z
N MET A 1 46.36 56.82 -70.73
CA MET A 1 46.08 55.56 -70.03
C MET A 1 45.10 55.89 -68.92
N ARG A 2 43.82 55.48 -69.04
CA ARG A 2 42.75 55.72 -68.08
C ARG A 2 42.60 54.48 -67.21
N ALA A 3 42.75 54.61 -65.92
CA ALA A 3 42.50 53.53 -64.96
C ALA A 3 40.99 53.28 -64.76
N ALA A 4 40.58 52.01 -64.83
CA ALA A 4 39.22 51.56 -64.65
C ALA A 4 38.84 51.50 -63.19
N PRO A 5 37.59 51.81 -62.81
CA PRO A 5 37.15 51.81 -61.37
C PRO A 5 36.82 50.40 -60.88
N ILE A 6 37.20 50.14 -59.64
CA ILE A 6 36.95 48.87 -58.87
C ILE A 6 35.50 48.83 -58.44
N PRO A 7 34.79 47.70 -58.64
CA PRO A 7 33.41 47.56 -58.17
C PRO A 7 33.34 47.36 -56.65
N ARG A 8 32.39 48.10 -56.00
CA ARG A 8 32.05 47.98 -54.59
C ARG A 8 31.32 46.64 -54.29
N LEU A 9 31.86 45.87 -53.37
CA LEU A 9 31.18 44.68 -52.80
C LEU A 9 29.96 45.12 -51.99
N THR A 10 28.78 44.66 -52.43
CA THR A 10 27.52 44.78 -51.75
C THR A 10 27.47 43.80 -50.57
N LYS A 11 27.18 44.36 -49.38
CA LYS A 11 27.01 43.65 -48.12
C LYS A 11 25.79 42.74 -48.20
N MET A 12 25.96 41.43 -48.28
CA MET A 12 24.87 40.45 -48.14
C MET A 12 24.37 40.44 -46.69
N SER A 13 23.13 40.83 -46.51
CA SER A 13 22.40 40.68 -45.26
C SER A 13 22.06 39.20 -45.00
N GLN A 14 22.55 38.65 -43.91
CA GLN A 14 22.20 37.31 -43.46
C GLN A 14 20.76 37.27 -42.95
N PRO A 15 19.96 36.27 -43.29
CA PRO A 15 18.63 36.10 -42.68
C PRO A 15 18.79 35.56 -41.26
N ALA A 16 18.12 36.25 -40.29
CA ALA A 16 18.01 35.83 -38.93
C ALA A 16 17.18 34.53 -38.83
N TRP A 17 17.84 33.41 -38.50
CA TRP A 17 17.15 32.19 -38.16
C TRP A 17 16.56 32.32 -36.77
N LEU A 18 15.26 32.46 -36.71
CA LEU A 18 14.49 32.37 -35.47
C LEU A 18 14.52 30.90 -35.00
N PHE A 19 15.38 30.59 -34.02
CA PHE A 19 15.32 29.36 -33.26
C PHE A 19 14.07 29.42 -32.34
N LEU A 20 12.99 28.82 -32.81
CA LEU A 20 11.82 28.53 -31.97
C LEU A 20 12.20 27.38 -31.02
N ALA A 21 12.70 27.70 -29.83
CA ALA A 21 12.96 26.71 -28.79
C ALA A 21 11.60 26.17 -28.30
N GLY A 22 11.20 25.03 -28.83
CA GLY A 22 10.03 24.29 -28.36
C GLY A 22 10.27 23.81 -26.91
N LEU A 23 9.61 24.47 -25.95
CA LEU A 23 9.56 24.04 -24.56
C LEU A 23 8.72 22.76 -24.48
N ILE A 24 9.35 21.59 -24.49
CA ILE A 24 8.69 20.30 -24.24
C ILE A 24 8.32 20.28 -22.76
N LEU A 25 7.06 20.56 -22.45
CA LEU A 25 6.47 20.34 -21.13
C LEU A 25 6.40 18.82 -20.90
N MET A 26 7.42 18.25 -20.24
CA MET A 26 7.36 16.89 -19.72
C MET A 26 6.35 16.89 -18.56
N SER A 27 5.12 16.51 -18.83
CA SER A 27 4.17 16.18 -17.77
C SER A 27 4.73 15.00 -16.96
N PRO A 28 4.80 15.09 -15.61
CA PRO A 28 5.22 13.94 -14.81
C PRO A 28 4.18 12.81 -15.03
N ALA A 29 4.64 11.67 -15.54
CA ALA A 29 3.83 10.47 -15.58
C ALA A 29 3.53 10.07 -14.13
N VAL A 30 2.27 10.16 -13.71
CA VAL A 30 1.83 9.60 -12.43
C VAL A 30 1.98 8.09 -12.57
N ALA A 31 2.95 7.50 -11.89
CA ALA A 31 3.08 6.05 -11.83
C ALA A 31 1.82 5.49 -11.16
N VAL A 32 1.04 4.72 -11.90
CA VAL A 32 -0.09 3.98 -11.35
C VAL A 32 0.49 2.84 -10.52
N ALA A 33 0.13 2.78 -9.23
CA ALA A 33 0.56 1.70 -8.34
C ALA A 33 0.07 0.36 -8.90
N GLY A 34 0.95 -0.63 -8.94
CA GLY A 34 0.61 -1.98 -9.39
C GLY A 34 -0.17 -2.76 -8.31
N PRO A 35 -0.69 -3.96 -8.67
CA PRO A 35 -1.46 -4.79 -7.74
C PRO A 35 -0.73 -5.09 -6.42
N ALA A 36 0.59 -5.30 -6.47
CA ALA A 36 1.41 -5.58 -5.30
C ALA A 36 1.46 -4.39 -4.33
N GLU A 37 1.70 -3.19 -4.84
CA GLU A 37 1.75 -1.95 -4.06
C GLU A 37 0.39 -1.64 -3.44
N GLU A 38 -0.68 -1.78 -4.22
CA GLU A 38 -2.06 -1.55 -3.78
C GLU A 38 -2.45 -2.51 -2.65
N ALA A 39 -2.16 -3.81 -2.80
CA ALA A 39 -2.44 -4.81 -1.78
C ALA A 39 -1.58 -4.59 -0.52
N ASN A 40 -0.30 -4.28 -0.66
CA ASN A 40 0.57 -3.95 0.47
C ASN A 40 0.06 -2.73 1.24
N ALA A 41 -0.51 -1.73 0.56
CA ALA A 41 -1.13 -0.59 1.21
C ALA A 41 -2.37 -0.99 2.06
N VAL A 42 -3.10 -2.06 1.70
CA VAL A 42 -4.18 -2.61 2.55
C VAL A 42 -3.61 -3.19 3.85
N VAL A 43 -2.49 -3.92 3.77
CA VAL A 43 -1.82 -4.50 4.97
C VAL A 43 -1.33 -3.39 5.90
N GLU A 44 -0.75 -2.31 5.36
CA GLU A 44 -0.34 -1.15 6.18
C GLU A 44 -1.55 -0.46 6.82
N ARG A 45 -2.64 -0.26 6.07
CA ARG A 45 -3.87 0.29 6.63
C ARG A 45 -4.46 -0.59 7.72
N PHE A 46 -4.36 -1.92 7.60
CA PHE A 46 -4.78 -2.84 8.66
C PHE A 46 -3.98 -2.61 9.94
N SER A 47 -2.66 -2.53 9.87
CA SER A 47 -1.79 -2.29 11.02
C SER A 47 -2.10 -0.94 11.68
N ALA A 48 -2.29 0.12 10.89
CA ALA A 48 -2.64 1.45 11.36
C ALA A 48 -4.02 1.48 12.02
N ALA A 49 -5.05 0.87 11.38
CA ALA A 49 -6.41 0.79 11.91
C ALA A 49 -6.47 -0.02 13.21
N TYR A 50 -5.75 -1.14 13.29
CA TYR A 50 -5.64 -1.91 14.53
C TYR A 50 -5.03 -1.07 15.67
N THR A 51 -3.94 -0.36 15.36
CA THR A 51 -3.21 0.47 16.34
C THR A 51 -3.99 1.72 16.75
N SER A 52 -4.90 2.23 15.92
CA SER A 52 -5.79 3.34 16.28
C SER A 52 -6.88 2.94 17.28
N ASN A 53 -7.05 1.64 17.53
CA ASN A 53 -8.08 1.09 18.40
C ASN A 53 -9.52 1.42 17.96
N ASP A 54 -9.72 1.62 16.64
CA ASP A 54 -11.02 1.79 15.99
C ASP A 54 -11.45 0.49 15.31
N PRO A 55 -12.35 -0.30 15.91
CA PRO A 55 -12.85 -1.54 15.32
C PRO A 55 -13.45 -1.34 13.92
N GLU A 56 -14.19 -0.25 13.70
CA GLU A 56 -14.84 0.02 12.43
C GLU A 56 -13.82 0.37 11.32
N ALA A 57 -12.71 1.02 11.67
CA ALA A 57 -11.61 1.26 10.72
C ALA A 57 -11.01 -0.06 10.23
N VAL A 58 -10.86 -1.06 11.12
CA VAL A 58 -10.40 -2.40 10.75
C VAL A 58 -11.43 -3.13 9.88
N VAL A 59 -12.70 -3.12 10.29
CA VAL A 59 -13.79 -3.84 9.60
C VAL A 59 -13.96 -3.36 8.16
N ARG A 60 -13.83 -2.05 7.90
CA ARG A 60 -13.93 -1.47 6.55
C ARG A 60 -12.88 -1.98 5.57
N LEU A 61 -11.78 -2.55 6.04
CA LEU A 61 -10.74 -3.12 5.18
C LEU A 61 -11.07 -4.52 4.66
N TYR A 62 -12.07 -5.18 5.23
CA TYR A 62 -12.50 -6.51 4.79
C TYR A 62 -13.56 -6.44 3.69
N ALA A 63 -13.54 -7.45 2.82
CA ALA A 63 -14.64 -7.69 1.90
C ALA A 63 -15.93 -8.02 2.70
N PRO A 64 -17.14 -7.71 2.17
CA PRO A 64 -18.40 -7.99 2.87
C PRO A 64 -18.59 -9.45 3.28
N ASP A 65 -18.06 -10.38 2.48
CA ASP A 65 -18.04 -11.84 2.68
C ASP A 65 -16.68 -12.36 3.17
N GLY A 66 -15.81 -11.46 3.65
CA GLY A 66 -14.46 -11.77 4.10
C GLY A 66 -14.42 -12.83 5.20
N ILE A 67 -13.34 -13.61 5.24
CA ILE A 67 -13.12 -14.69 6.19
C ILE A 67 -11.92 -14.37 7.07
N LEU A 68 -12.10 -14.45 8.38
CA LEU A 68 -11.03 -14.24 9.37
C LEU A 68 -10.87 -15.46 10.27
N LEU A 69 -9.66 -16.01 10.31
CA LEU A 69 -9.18 -16.91 11.35
C LEU A 69 -8.28 -16.09 12.28
N GLY A 70 -8.86 -15.57 13.36
CA GLY A 70 -8.16 -14.65 14.28
C GLY A 70 -7.15 -15.39 15.15
N THR A 71 -6.06 -14.73 15.53
CA THR A 71 -4.90 -15.29 16.26
C THR A 71 -5.25 -16.11 17.50
N VAL A 72 -6.30 -15.70 18.22
CA VAL A 72 -6.74 -16.32 19.47
C VAL A 72 -8.20 -16.76 19.44
N SER A 73 -8.83 -16.72 18.27
CA SER A 73 -10.22 -17.15 18.10
C SER A 73 -10.33 -18.66 17.91
N PRO A 74 -11.20 -19.35 18.63
CA PRO A 74 -11.50 -20.77 18.39
C PRO A 74 -12.45 -20.98 17.21
N VAL A 75 -12.99 -19.90 16.64
CA VAL A 75 -14.01 -19.96 15.59
C VAL A 75 -13.59 -19.12 14.39
N ILE A 76 -14.13 -19.49 13.22
CA ILE A 76 -13.98 -18.71 11.98
C ILE A 76 -15.02 -17.58 12.00
N SER A 77 -14.58 -16.35 11.74
CA SER A 77 -15.47 -15.20 11.55
C SER A 77 -15.71 -14.99 10.05
N ILE A 78 -16.96 -15.08 9.61
CA ILE A 78 -17.37 -14.93 8.21
C ILE A 78 -18.30 -13.73 8.08
N GLY A 79 -17.93 -12.80 7.18
CA GLY A 79 -18.70 -11.62 6.87
C GLY A 79 -18.55 -10.49 7.90
N THR A 80 -19.06 -9.34 7.53
CA THR A 80 -18.85 -8.05 8.24
C THR A 80 -19.20 -8.13 9.73
N GLU A 81 -20.36 -8.72 10.09
CA GLU A 81 -20.83 -8.71 11.48
C GLU A 81 -19.98 -9.60 12.40
N ALA A 82 -19.56 -10.78 11.91
CA ALA A 82 -18.71 -11.68 12.70
C ALA A 82 -17.31 -11.08 12.87
N ILE A 83 -16.77 -10.43 11.85
CA ILE A 83 -15.48 -9.72 11.91
C ILE A 83 -15.57 -8.52 12.86
N ARG A 84 -16.66 -7.74 12.82
CA ARG A 84 -16.93 -6.64 13.76
C ARG A 84 -16.95 -7.14 15.19
N LYS A 85 -17.65 -8.24 15.45
CA LYS A 85 -17.69 -8.86 16.78
C LYS A 85 -16.29 -9.27 17.26
N TYR A 86 -15.47 -9.85 16.36
CA TYR A 86 -14.09 -10.20 16.71
C TYR A 86 -13.25 -8.99 17.10
N PHE A 87 -13.30 -7.90 16.32
CA PHE A 87 -12.52 -6.70 16.59
C PHE A 87 -13.11 -5.76 17.64
N SER A 88 -14.30 -6.03 18.18
CA SER A 88 -14.91 -5.18 19.23
C SER A 88 -14.01 -5.01 20.45
N MET A 89 -13.11 -5.97 20.70
CA MET A 89 -12.12 -5.94 21.77
C MET A 89 -11.05 -4.86 21.61
N LEU A 90 -10.94 -4.23 20.44
CA LEU A 90 -9.97 -3.16 20.20
C LEU A 90 -10.39 -1.84 20.84
N LYS A 91 -11.69 -1.61 21.02
CA LYS A 91 -12.18 -0.34 21.53
C LYS A 91 -11.50 0.00 22.86
N ASP A 92 -10.80 1.14 22.89
CA ASP A 92 -10.10 1.68 24.07
C ASP A 92 -9.08 0.71 24.70
N SER A 93 -8.59 -0.28 23.93
CA SER A 93 -7.72 -1.34 24.46
C SER A 93 -6.26 -0.92 24.63
N GLY A 94 -5.79 0.09 23.91
CA GLY A 94 -4.37 0.46 23.85
C GLY A 94 -3.50 -0.55 23.09
N ASN A 95 -4.12 -1.54 22.43
CA ASN A 95 -3.42 -2.55 21.65
C ASN A 95 -2.74 -1.94 20.42
N LYS A 96 -1.63 -2.53 19.99
CA LYS A 96 -0.88 -2.11 18.81
C LYS A 96 -0.59 -3.28 17.90
N ASN A 97 -0.33 -2.99 16.64
CA ASN A 97 0.17 -3.94 15.65
C ASN A 97 1.32 -3.30 14.86
N VAL A 98 2.37 -4.06 14.61
CA VAL A 98 3.52 -3.64 13.79
C VAL A 98 3.86 -4.76 12.82
N ILE A 99 3.85 -4.45 11.53
CA ILE A 99 4.35 -5.37 10.50
C ILE A 99 5.87 -5.43 10.62
N GLN A 100 6.43 -6.65 10.67
CA GLN A 100 7.87 -6.89 10.77
C GLN A 100 8.46 -7.30 9.42
N GLU A 101 7.88 -8.32 8.81
CA GLU A 101 8.32 -8.88 7.54
C GLU A 101 7.13 -9.30 6.71
N ARG A 102 7.20 -9.15 5.39
CA ARG A 102 6.16 -9.64 4.48
C ARG A 102 6.72 -10.05 3.13
N HIS A 103 6.05 -11.01 2.53
CA HIS A 103 6.25 -11.46 1.16
C HIS A 103 4.94 -11.32 0.40
N THR A 104 5.03 -10.86 -0.84
CA THR A 104 3.87 -10.55 -1.69
C THR A 104 3.91 -11.40 -2.94
N ILE A 105 2.81 -12.07 -3.26
CA ILE A 105 2.64 -12.90 -4.46
C ILE A 105 1.44 -12.36 -5.22
N VAL A 106 1.68 -11.78 -6.40
CA VAL A 106 0.62 -11.35 -7.31
C VAL A 106 0.06 -12.60 -8.01
N LEU A 107 -1.21 -12.89 -7.76
CA LEU A 107 -1.91 -14.04 -8.36
C LEU A 107 -2.50 -13.66 -9.72
N CYS A 108 -3.07 -12.45 -9.80
CA CYS A 108 -3.56 -11.82 -11.02
C CYS A 108 -3.81 -10.33 -10.74
N ASP A 109 -4.31 -9.57 -11.72
CA ASP A 109 -4.51 -8.12 -11.63
C ASP A 109 -5.46 -7.67 -10.51
N ASN A 110 -6.30 -8.56 -10.00
CA ASN A 110 -7.28 -8.28 -8.96
C ASN A 110 -7.17 -9.19 -7.73
N ALA A 111 -6.09 -9.97 -7.57
CA ALA A 111 -5.88 -10.84 -6.43
C ALA A 111 -4.39 -10.95 -6.08
N VAL A 112 -4.07 -10.69 -4.81
CA VAL A 112 -2.72 -10.71 -4.27
C VAL A 112 -2.72 -11.43 -2.92
N LEU A 113 -1.76 -12.33 -2.74
CA LEU A 113 -1.49 -12.96 -1.45
C LEU A 113 -0.33 -12.23 -0.76
N VAL A 114 -0.54 -11.81 0.49
CA VAL A 114 0.51 -11.23 1.32
C VAL A 114 0.63 -12.08 2.58
N THR A 115 1.85 -12.55 2.88
CA THR A 115 2.15 -13.34 4.07
C THR A 115 3.34 -12.77 4.80
N GLY A 116 3.44 -13.00 6.11
CA GLY A 116 4.57 -12.48 6.87
C GLY A 116 4.40 -12.60 8.37
N PHE A 117 5.20 -11.78 9.05
CA PHE A 117 5.22 -11.65 10.50
C PHE A 117 4.78 -10.25 10.91
N TYR A 118 4.07 -10.20 12.02
CA TYR A 118 3.71 -8.98 12.71
C TYR A 118 3.69 -9.21 14.21
N GLU A 119 3.82 -8.16 14.97
CA GLU A 119 3.75 -8.22 16.40
C GLU A 119 2.54 -7.45 16.90
N PHE A 120 1.72 -8.12 17.71
CA PHE A 120 0.72 -7.45 18.51
C PHE A 120 1.31 -7.08 19.88
N THR A 121 1.06 -5.86 20.33
CA THR A 121 1.24 -5.50 21.73
C THR A 121 -0.15 -5.40 22.34
N ARG A 122 -0.46 -6.27 23.30
CA ARG A 122 -1.72 -6.24 24.05
C ARG A 122 -1.45 -5.64 25.43
N MET A 123 -2.37 -4.83 25.90
CA MET A 123 -2.30 -4.31 27.26
C MET A 123 -2.96 -5.28 28.24
N LYS A 124 -2.23 -5.74 29.26
CA LYS A 124 -2.73 -6.58 30.33
C LYS A 124 -2.27 -5.99 31.67
N ASP A 125 -3.21 -5.66 32.53
CA ASP A 125 -2.94 -5.04 33.86
C ASP A 125 -2.05 -3.80 33.76
N GLY A 126 -2.28 -2.96 32.72
CA GLY A 126 -1.51 -1.76 32.42
C GLY A 126 -0.10 -2.00 31.86
N LYS A 127 0.27 -3.25 31.59
CA LYS A 127 1.59 -3.62 31.04
C LYS A 127 1.49 -4.10 29.60
N PRO A 128 2.43 -3.70 28.72
CA PRO A 128 2.48 -4.21 27.36
C PRO A 128 2.94 -5.67 27.34
N MET A 129 2.17 -6.52 26.65
CA MET A 129 2.46 -7.93 26.43
C MET A 129 2.68 -8.17 24.94
N PRO A 130 3.90 -8.53 24.51
CA PRO A 130 4.18 -8.86 23.13
C PRO A 130 3.45 -10.14 22.70
N GLY A 131 2.98 -10.15 21.46
CA GLY A 131 2.29 -11.27 20.86
C GLY A 131 2.78 -11.49 19.44
N PRO A 132 4.02 -12.03 19.25
CA PRO A 132 4.54 -12.31 17.93
C PRO A 132 3.61 -13.28 17.20
N SER A 133 3.30 -12.94 15.97
CA SER A 133 2.30 -13.67 15.18
C SER A 133 2.72 -13.71 13.70
N ARG A 134 2.15 -14.66 12.97
CA ARG A 134 2.27 -14.76 11.53
C ARG A 134 0.92 -14.53 10.88
N PHE A 135 0.93 -14.06 9.65
CA PHE A 135 -0.31 -13.84 8.91
C PHE A 135 -0.21 -14.30 7.47
N THR A 136 -1.36 -14.55 6.90
CA THR A 136 -1.59 -14.66 5.46
C THR A 136 -2.89 -13.94 5.14
N MET A 137 -2.83 -12.99 4.21
CA MET A 137 -3.98 -12.24 3.72
C MET A 137 -4.12 -12.46 2.22
N LEU A 138 -5.29 -12.90 1.78
CA LEU A 138 -5.72 -12.77 0.39
C LEU A 138 -6.43 -11.44 0.25
N ILE A 139 -5.91 -10.59 -0.61
CA ILE A 139 -6.43 -9.25 -0.85
C ILE A 139 -6.93 -9.21 -2.29
N THR A 140 -8.19 -8.83 -2.47
CA THR A 140 -8.84 -8.84 -3.79
C THR A 140 -9.40 -7.46 -4.13
N LYS A 141 -9.43 -7.15 -5.42
CA LYS A 141 -10.02 -5.92 -5.96
C LYS A 141 -11.40 -6.22 -6.51
N SER A 142 -12.41 -5.52 -5.99
CA SER A 142 -13.79 -5.60 -6.47
C SER A 142 -14.41 -4.20 -6.45
N GLY A 143 -15.10 -3.82 -7.51
CA GLY A 143 -15.66 -2.46 -7.63
C GLY A 143 -14.63 -1.33 -7.57
N GLY A 144 -13.38 -1.62 -7.97
CA GLY A 144 -12.27 -0.64 -7.91
C GLY A 144 -11.55 -0.56 -6.57
N GLU A 145 -12.01 -1.25 -5.54
CA GLU A 145 -11.43 -1.21 -4.20
C GLU A 145 -10.73 -2.52 -3.82
N TRP A 146 -9.53 -2.41 -3.22
CA TRP A 146 -8.80 -3.54 -2.64
C TRP A 146 -9.23 -3.78 -1.20
N ARG A 147 -9.67 -5.01 -0.91
CA ARG A 147 -10.14 -5.44 0.41
C ARG A 147 -9.61 -6.81 0.79
N ILE A 148 -9.56 -7.09 2.08
CA ILE A 148 -9.14 -8.38 2.63
C ILE A 148 -10.29 -9.38 2.46
N ALA A 149 -10.12 -10.34 1.54
CA ALA A 149 -11.06 -11.43 1.32
C ALA A 149 -10.85 -12.58 2.30
N HIS A 150 -9.59 -12.84 2.68
CA HIS A 150 -9.25 -13.85 3.67
C HIS A 150 -8.07 -13.38 4.52
N HIS A 151 -8.14 -13.62 5.82
CA HIS A 151 -7.07 -13.34 6.76
C HIS A 151 -6.92 -14.49 7.75
N HIS A 152 -5.78 -15.15 7.72
CA HIS A 152 -5.35 -16.09 8.75
C HIS A 152 -4.26 -15.46 9.59
N SER A 153 -4.42 -15.51 10.90
CA SER A 153 -3.43 -15.11 11.89
C SER A 153 -3.24 -16.22 12.91
N SER A 154 -1.99 -16.50 13.27
CA SER A 154 -1.67 -17.47 14.33
C SER A 154 -0.44 -17.02 15.12
N PRO A 155 -0.27 -17.48 16.38
CA PRO A 155 0.93 -17.19 17.15
C PRO A 155 2.19 -17.64 16.41
N HIS A 156 3.25 -16.86 16.49
CA HIS A 156 4.58 -17.20 16.04
C HIS A 156 5.42 -17.57 17.26
N VAL A 157 5.65 -18.87 17.44
CA VAL A 157 6.49 -19.35 18.54
C VAL A 157 7.94 -19.00 18.23
N GLN A 158 8.55 -18.17 19.06
CA GLN A 158 9.97 -17.88 18.97
C GLN A 158 10.77 -19.08 19.48
N PRO A 159 11.91 -19.44 18.83
CA PRO A 159 12.82 -20.44 19.38
C PRO A 159 13.22 -20.05 20.80
N LYS A 160 13.21 -21.02 21.72
CA LYS A 160 13.81 -20.79 23.05
C LYS A 160 15.33 -20.82 22.87
N ASN A 161 15.96 -19.67 23.10
CA ASN A 161 17.42 -19.61 23.22
C ASN A 161 17.88 -20.32 24.48
#